data_f99d15089d03e59166e08f78e0c607a0
#
_entry.id   f99d15089d03e59166e08f78e0c607a0
#
_cell.length_a   1.000
_cell.length_b   1.000
_cell.length_c   1.000
_cell.angle_alpha   90.00
_cell.angle_beta   90.00
_cell.angle_gamma   90.00
#
_symmetry.space_group_name_H-M   'P 1'
#
loop_
_entity.id
_entity.type
_entity.pdbx_description
1 polymer ?
#
loop_
_entity_poly.entity_id
_entity_poly.type
_entity_poly.pdbx_seq_one_letter_code
_entity_poly.pdbx_strand_id
1 'polypeptide(L)'
;VSAGPGTRANIDEFTRTTSKGIETIGGAQRGKAIIILNPADPPMIMRDTIFCAIPEDADTDAIAASIHQREKDIQAYVPGYRLLQEPQFDPPSVLNGGHARVSIFVEVEGAGDFLPPYAGNLDIMTAAATKVGEEIARHKMDVQKQGVSA
;
A
#
# COMPACT_ATOMS: atom_id res chain seq x y z
N VAL A 1 11.89 -5.16 5.47
CA VAL A 1 11.11 -6.40 5.58
C VAL A 1 12.04 -7.56 5.90
N SER A 2 11.70 -8.37 6.89
CA SER A 2 12.35 -9.66 7.12
C SER A 2 11.83 -10.66 6.10
N ALA A 3 12.73 -11.39 5.44
CA ALA A 3 12.34 -12.26 4.34
C ALA A 3 13.15 -13.55 4.31
N GLY A 4 12.48 -14.64 3.98
CA GLY A 4 13.08 -15.94 3.77
C GLY A 4 13.74 -16.11 2.40
N PRO A 5 14.34 -17.31 2.14
CA PRO A 5 15.03 -17.60 0.88
C PRO A 5 14.16 -17.44 -0.37
N GLY A 6 12.86 -17.80 -0.28
CA GLY A 6 11.94 -17.70 -1.41
C GLY A 6 11.72 -16.27 -1.88
N THR A 7 11.57 -15.31 -0.97
CA THR A 7 11.45 -13.89 -1.31
C THR A 7 12.70 -13.39 -2.01
N ARG A 8 13.89 -13.78 -1.53
CA ARG A 8 15.16 -13.37 -2.14
C ARG A 8 15.32 -13.90 -3.56
N ALA A 9 14.85 -15.12 -3.82
CA ALA A 9 14.89 -15.72 -5.14
C ALA A 9 13.95 -15.06 -6.17
N ASN A 10 12.86 -14.42 -5.69
CA ASN A 10 11.81 -13.83 -6.53
C ASN A 10 11.76 -12.30 -6.48
N ILE A 11 12.81 -11.64 -5.98
CA ILE A 11 12.81 -10.19 -5.75
C ILE A 11 12.59 -9.38 -7.03
N ASP A 12 13.16 -9.82 -8.15
CA ASP A 12 13.03 -9.13 -9.44
C ASP A 12 11.61 -9.23 -10.01
N GLU A 13 10.96 -10.38 -9.86
CA GLU A 13 9.57 -10.56 -10.26
C GLU A 13 8.64 -9.73 -9.38
N PHE A 14 8.87 -9.73 -8.08
CA PHE A 14 8.11 -8.92 -7.13
C PHE A 14 8.18 -7.43 -7.48
N THR A 15 9.36 -6.88 -7.71
CA THR A 15 9.54 -5.46 -8.04
C THR A 15 8.88 -5.10 -9.37
N ARG A 16 8.96 -5.97 -10.36
CA ARG A 16 8.32 -5.77 -11.68
C ARG A 16 6.79 -5.81 -11.59
N THR A 17 6.24 -6.81 -10.92
CA THR A 17 4.79 -6.98 -10.78
C THR A 17 4.18 -5.88 -9.93
N THR A 18 4.84 -5.46 -8.85
CA THR A 18 4.40 -4.35 -8.01
C THR A 18 4.44 -3.03 -8.78
N SER A 19 5.49 -2.76 -9.54
CA SER A 19 5.58 -1.58 -10.40
C SER A 19 4.42 -1.52 -11.40
N LYS A 20 4.13 -2.65 -12.05
CA LYS A 20 2.99 -2.75 -12.96
C LYS A 20 1.64 -2.59 -12.24
N GLY A 21 1.51 -3.10 -11.03
CA GLY A 21 0.32 -2.93 -10.20
C GLY A 21 0.04 -1.46 -9.87
N ILE A 22 1.08 -0.69 -9.55
CA ILE A 22 0.98 0.77 -9.33
C ILE A 22 0.40 1.46 -10.57
N GLU A 23 0.79 1.05 -11.77
CA GLU A 23 0.29 1.62 -13.02
C GLU A 23 -1.14 1.14 -13.34
N THR A 24 -1.39 -0.17 -13.34
CA THR A 24 -2.64 -0.75 -13.85
C THR A 24 -3.80 -0.68 -12.86
N ILE A 25 -3.51 -0.74 -11.57
CA ILE A 25 -4.51 -0.71 -10.49
C ILE A 25 -4.52 0.66 -9.81
N GLY A 26 -3.33 1.19 -9.51
CA GLY A 26 -3.17 2.49 -8.86
C GLY A 26 -3.38 3.70 -9.78
N GLY A 27 -3.41 3.50 -11.11
CA GLY A 27 -3.65 4.56 -12.08
C GLY A 27 -2.46 5.51 -12.31
N ALA A 28 -1.28 5.20 -11.80
CA ALA A 28 -0.09 6.00 -12.03
C ALA A 28 0.39 5.88 -13.49
N GLN A 29 0.89 6.97 -14.06
CA GLN A 29 1.45 6.95 -15.42
C GLN A 29 2.72 6.08 -15.50
N ARG A 30 3.51 6.06 -14.45
CA ARG A 30 4.70 5.22 -14.29
C ARG A 30 4.82 4.76 -12.86
N GLY A 31 5.07 3.47 -12.69
CA GLY A 31 5.32 2.85 -11.40
C GLY A 31 6.76 2.36 -11.29
N LYS A 32 7.34 2.47 -10.11
CA LYS A 32 8.59 1.83 -9.74
C LYS A 32 8.46 1.31 -8.32
N ALA A 33 8.83 0.07 -8.11
CA ALA A 33 8.91 -0.51 -6.78
C ALA A 33 10.32 -1.04 -6.53
N ILE A 34 10.77 -0.94 -5.31
CA ILE A 34 11.97 -1.61 -4.81
C ILE A 34 11.61 -2.24 -3.48
N ILE A 35 12.24 -3.35 -3.16
CA ILE A 35 12.13 -3.98 -1.85
C ILE A 35 13.49 -3.97 -1.16
N ILE A 36 13.50 -3.55 0.10
CA ILE A 36 14.68 -3.57 0.95
C ILE A 36 14.49 -4.68 1.97
N LEU A 37 15.33 -5.70 1.89
CA LEU A 37 15.35 -6.81 2.83
C LEU A 37 16.36 -6.50 3.93
N ASN A 38 15.86 -6.39 5.15
CA ASN A 38 16.70 -6.07 6.31
C ASN A 38 16.75 -7.29 7.26
N PRO A 39 17.93 -7.89 7.47
CA PRO A 39 18.11 -9.01 8.39
C PRO A 39 18.25 -8.57 9.85
N ALA A 40 17.58 -7.49 10.26
CA ALA A 40 17.69 -6.97 11.62
C ALA A 40 17.27 -8.02 12.68
N ASP A 41 17.98 -8.02 13.79
CA ASP A 41 17.67 -8.77 14.99
C ASP A 41 17.62 -7.78 16.19
N PRO A 42 16.49 -7.59 16.85
CA PRO A 42 15.18 -8.21 16.57
C PRO A 42 14.58 -7.79 15.21
N PRO A 43 13.65 -8.60 14.66
CA PRO A 43 12.96 -8.26 13.40
C PRO A 43 12.21 -6.94 13.51
N MET A 44 12.25 -6.16 12.43
CA MET A 44 11.60 -4.86 12.37
C MET A 44 10.17 -5.00 11.80
N ILE A 45 9.25 -4.18 12.30
CA ILE A 45 7.92 -4.00 11.70
C ILE A 45 8.08 -3.48 10.26
N MET A 46 7.21 -3.93 9.37
CA MET A 46 7.22 -3.54 7.96
C MET A 46 6.98 -2.04 7.81
N ARG A 47 7.81 -1.39 7.03
CA ARG A 47 7.68 0.02 6.65
C ARG A 47 7.79 0.19 5.15
N ASP A 48 6.95 1.08 4.64
CA ASP A 48 6.96 1.49 3.24
C ASP A 48 7.11 3.00 3.14
N THR A 49 7.83 3.43 2.10
CA THR A 49 7.87 4.83 1.71
C THR A 49 7.34 4.95 0.30
N ILE A 50 6.33 5.79 0.11
CA ILE A 50 5.69 6.02 -1.17
C ILE A 50 6.04 7.44 -1.62
N PHE A 51 6.59 7.56 -2.83
CA PHE A 51 6.89 8.84 -3.46
C PHE A 51 6.00 9.01 -4.68
N CYS A 52 5.25 10.10 -4.74
CA CYS A 52 4.44 10.44 -5.90
C CYS A 52 4.86 11.81 -6.43
N ALA A 53 5.20 11.87 -7.72
CA ALA A 53 5.32 13.13 -8.41
C ALA A 53 3.92 13.74 -8.59
N ILE A 54 3.79 15.02 -8.27
CA ILE A 54 2.54 15.77 -8.34
C ILE A 54 2.73 17.02 -9.20
N PRO A 55 1.68 17.61 -9.77
CA PRO A 55 1.74 18.94 -10.37
C PRO A 55 2.23 19.97 -9.36
N GLU A 56 2.93 21.00 -9.82
CA GLU A 56 3.46 22.07 -8.96
C GLU A 56 2.35 22.90 -8.32
N ASP A 57 1.22 23.02 -9.02
CA ASP A 57 0.00 23.71 -8.59
C ASP A 57 -1.04 22.81 -7.92
N ALA A 58 -0.64 21.58 -7.54
CA ALA A 58 -1.55 20.64 -6.88
C ALA A 58 -2.04 21.16 -5.53
N ASP A 59 -3.31 20.93 -5.23
CA ASP A 59 -3.90 21.20 -3.92
C ASP A 59 -3.36 20.19 -2.89
N THR A 60 -2.36 20.60 -2.14
CA THR A 60 -1.69 19.77 -1.13
C THR A 60 -2.61 19.38 0.03
N ASP A 61 -3.56 20.23 0.40
CA ASP A 61 -4.52 19.95 1.48
C ASP A 61 -5.51 18.89 1.05
N ALA A 62 -6.00 18.95 -0.20
CA ALA A 62 -6.86 17.92 -0.76
C ALA A 62 -6.13 16.57 -0.89
N ILE A 63 -4.84 16.58 -1.28
CA ILE A 63 -4.02 15.37 -1.33
C ILE A 63 -3.84 14.78 0.06
N ALA A 64 -3.48 15.59 1.07
CA ALA A 64 -3.32 15.12 2.44
C ALA A 64 -4.63 14.53 2.98
N ALA A 65 -5.76 15.20 2.78
CA ALA A 65 -7.07 14.69 3.18
C ALA A 65 -7.40 13.33 2.52
N SER A 66 -7.07 13.18 1.23
CA SER A 66 -7.25 11.91 0.50
C SER A 66 -6.38 10.80 1.07
N ILE A 67 -5.13 11.08 1.45
CA ILE A 67 -4.21 10.12 2.07
C ILE A 67 -4.76 9.65 3.42
N HIS A 68 -5.20 10.56 4.29
CA HIS A 68 -5.80 10.22 5.57
C HIS A 68 -7.10 9.43 5.41
N GLN A 69 -7.89 9.72 4.38
CA GLN A 69 -9.08 8.92 4.11
C GLN A 69 -8.70 7.48 3.70
N ARG A 70 -7.67 7.30 2.86
CA ARG A 70 -7.18 5.97 2.49
C ARG A 70 -6.60 5.21 3.68
N GLU A 71 -5.91 5.87 4.59
CA GLU A 71 -5.46 5.25 5.84
C GLU A 71 -6.63 4.64 6.60
N LYS A 72 -7.69 5.40 6.82
CA LYS A 72 -8.91 4.93 7.51
C LYS A 72 -9.60 3.78 6.77
N ASP A 73 -9.69 3.87 5.44
CA ASP A 73 -10.31 2.83 4.62
C ASP A 73 -9.54 1.49 4.74
N ILE A 74 -8.20 1.56 4.80
CA ILE A 74 -7.35 0.38 4.94
C ILE A 74 -7.41 -0.16 6.38
N GLN A 75 -7.42 0.69 7.38
CA GLN A 75 -7.54 0.30 8.78
C GLN A 75 -8.81 -0.50 9.07
N ALA A 76 -9.86 -0.32 8.29
CA ALA A 76 -11.10 -1.08 8.42
C ALA A 76 -10.91 -2.61 8.22
N TYR A 77 -9.84 -3.04 7.54
CA TYR A 77 -9.50 -4.44 7.33
C TYR A 77 -8.05 -4.81 7.66
N VAL A 78 -7.19 -3.80 7.89
CA VAL A 78 -5.82 -3.95 8.40
C VAL A 78 -5.62 -2.95 9.55
N PRO A 79 -6.06 -3.26 10.77
CA PRO A 79 -6.01 -2.33 11.90
C PRO A 79 -4.61 -1.80 12.24
N GLY A 80 -3.56 -2.58 11.94
CA GLY A 80 -2.17 -2.19 12.16
C GLY A 80 -1.54 -1.34 11.07
N TYR A 81 -2.30 -0.92 10.05
CA TYR A 81 -1.84 0.03 9.02
C TYR A 81 -1.90 1.46 9.56
N ARG A 82 -0.80 2.21 9.49
CA ARG A 82 -0.77 3.59 9.96
C ARG A 82 0.25 4.45 9.22
N LEU A 83 -0.02 5.73 9.12
CA LEU A 83 0.98 6.72 8.75
C LEU A 83 1.94 6.93 9.93
N LEU A 84 3.23 7.01 9.65
CA LEU A 84 4.24 7.32 10.68
C LEU A 84 4.31 8.80 10.99
N GLN A 85 3.92 9.63 10.05
CA GLN A 85 3.90 11.09 10.14
C GLN A 85 2.99 11.68 9.07
N GLU A 86 2.72 12.97 9.15
CA GLU A 86 2.01 13.71 8.12
C GLU A 86 2.69 13.60 6.76
N PRO A 87 1.91 13.52 5.64
CA PRO A 87 2.46 13.54 4.29
C PRO A 87 3.38 14.76 4.09
N GLN A 88 4.57 14.52 3.54
CA GLN A 88 5.53 15.59 3.28
C GLN A 88 5.45 16.04 1.83
N PHE A 89 5.39 17.34 1.61
CA PHE A 89 5.35 17.95 0.29
C PHE A 89 6.66 18.69 0.01
N ASP A 90 7.35 18.27 -1.04
CA ASP A 90 8.61 18.86 -1.46
C ASP A 90 8.40 19.64 -2.79
N PRO A 91 8.95 20.86 -2.92
CA PRO A 91 8.94 21.58 -4.17
C PRO A 91 9.80 20.88 -5.24
N PRO A 92 9.68 21.27 -6.52
CA PRO A 92 10.54 20.76 -7.57
C PRO A 92 12.02 20.91 -7.24
N SER A 93 12.79 19.85 -7.43
CA SER A 93 14.23 19.84 -7.21
C SER A 93 14.92 18.81 -8.12
N VAL A 94 16.24 18.91 -8.26
CA VAL A 94 17.03 17.93 -9.00
C VAL A 94 16.87 16.53 -8.37
N LEU A 95 16.75 16.44 -7.05
CA LEU A 95 16.57 15.17 -6.33
C LEU A 95 15.20 14.52 -6.61
N ASN A 96 14.19 15.32 -6.96
CA ASN A 96 12.84 14.85 -7.32
C ASN A 96 12.65 14.73 -8.83
N GLY A 97 13.73 14.78 -9.62
CA GLY A 97 13.64 14.73 -11.07
C GLY A 97 12.97 15.95 -11.70
N GLY A 98 12.99 17.11 -11.02
CA GLY A 98 12.37 18.36 -11.47
C GLY A 98 10.86 18.47 -11.22
N HIS A 99 10.27 17.56 -10.45
CA HIS A 99 8.84 17.57 -10.12
C HIS A 99 8.60 17.90 -8.64
N ALA A 100 7.47 18.50 -8.32
CA ALA A 100 6.97 18.51 -6.95
C ALA A 100 6.63 17.07 -6.54
N ARG A 101 6.74 16.77 -5.24
CA ARG A 101 6.61 15.40 -4.74
C ARG A 101 5.87 15.37 -3.41
N VAL A 102 4.98 14.40 -3.24
CA VAL A 102 4.50 13.98 -1.94
C VAL A 102 5.23 12.71 -1.50
N SER A 103 5.67 12.68 -0.23
CA SER A 103 6.31 11.54 0.42
C SER A 103 5.42 11.06 1.58
N ILE A 104 5.08 9.77 1.56
CA ILE A 104 4.17 9.14 2.52
C ILE A 104 4.92 7.99 3.18
N PHE A 105 4.92 7.96 4.51
CA PHE A 105 5.62 6.97 5.31
C PHE A 105 4.60 6.11 6.05
N VAL A 106 4.59 4.83 5.75
CA VAL A 106 3.61 3.86 6.24
C VAL A 106 4.30 2.79 7.06
N GLU A 107 3.64 2.35 8.10
CA GLU A 107 4.01 1.17 8.89
C GLU A 107 2.83 0.21 8.95
N VAL A 108 3.11 -1.08 8.86
CA VAL A 108 2.09 -2.12 8.98
C VAL A 108 2.51 -3.10 10.05
N GLU A 109 1.79 -3.07 11.14
CA GLU A 109 1.91 -4.04 12.24
C GLU A 109 0.90 -5.16 12.02
N GLY A 110 1.35 -6.40 12.08
CA GLY A 110 0.47 -7.58 11.97
C GLY A 110 -0.39 -7.77 13.21
N ALA A 111 -1.51 -8.47 13.06
CA ALA A 111 -2.47 -8.73 14.13
C ALA A 111 -1.88 -9.57 15.27
N GLY A 112 -0.85 -10.38 14.98
CA GLY A 112 -0.22 -11.23 15.99
C GLY A 112 -0.97 -12.51 16.31
N ASP A 113 -2.03 -12.85 15.56
CA ASP A 113 -2.88 -14.03 15.84
C ASP A 113 -2.16 -15.35 15.54
N PHE A 114 -1.56 -15.45 14.35
CA PHE A 114 -0.86 -16.65 13.86
C PHE A 114 0.60 -16.39 13.52
N LEU A 115 0.93 -15.14 13.20
CA LEU A 115 2.27 -14.68 12.86
C LEU A 115 2.69 -13.58 13.83
N PRO A 116 4.00 -13.42 14.07
CA PRO A 116 4.46 -12.30 14.90
C PRO A 116 4.07 -10.93 14.32
N PRO A 117 3.87 -9.90 15.16
CA PRO A 117 3.45 -8.56 14.71
C PRO A 117 4.35 -7.93 13.65
N TYR A 118 5.63 -8.29 13.59
CA TYR A 118 6.53 -7.82 12.53
C TYR A 118 6.24 -8.42 11.15
N ALA A 119 5.39 -9.46 11.07
CA ALA A 119 4.98 -10.09 9.81
C ALA A 119 3.77 -9.40 9.14
N GLY A 120 3.57 -8.11 9.36
CA GLY A 120 2.47 -7.32 8.81
C GLY A 120 2.32 -7.42 7.28
N ASN A 121 3.40 -7.69 6.56
CA ASN A 121 3.34 -7.95 5.12
C ASN A 121 2.46 -9.15 4.75
N LEU A 122 2.52 -10.23 5.51
CA LEU A 122 1.68 -11.42 5.26
C LEU A 122 0.24 -11.16 5.68
N ASP A 123 0.04 -10.50 6.81
CA ASP A 123 -1.30 -10.17 7.32
C ASP A 123 -2.05 -9.22 6.37
N ILE A 124 -1.39 -8.20 5.82
CA ILE A 124 -2.03 -7.29 4.86
C ILE A 124 -2.44 -8.01 3.57
N MET A 125 -1.65 -8.97 3.10
CA MET A 125 -1.97 -9.74 1.90
C MET A 125 -3.20 -10.63 2.11
N THR A 126 -3.28 -11.33 3.25
CA THR A 126 -4.43 -12.19 3.57
C THR A 126 -5.68 -11.39 3.86
N ALA A 127 -5.57 -10.28 4.58
CA ALA A 127 -6.68 -9.37 4.86
C ALA A 127 -7.23 -8.74 3.58
N ALA A 128 -6.37 -8.28 2.68
CA ALA A 128 -6.76 -7.71 1.40
C ALA A 128 -7.45 -8.77 0.49
N ALA A 129 -6.93 -9.99 0.43
CA ALA A 129 -7.56 -11.07 -0.33
C ALA A 129 -8.94 -11.43 0.22
N THR A 130 -9.09 -11.51 1.53
CA THR A 130 -10.39 -11.74 2.20
C THR A 130 -11.37 -10.62 1.88
N LYS A 131 -10.94 -9.36 2.00
CA LYS A 131 -11.77 -8.19 1.69
C LYS A 131 -12.27 -8.22 0.24
N VAL A 132 -11.41 -8.51 -0.72
CA VAL A 132 -11.79 -8.63 -2.13
C VAL A 132 -12.80 -9.78 -2.33
N GLY A 133 -12.59 -10.92 -1.69
CA GLY A 133 -13.52 -12.06 -1.74
C GLY A 133 -14.90 -11.70 -1.22
N GLU A 134 -14.98 -10.99 -0.11
CA GLU A 134 -16.25 -10.50 0.45
C GLU A 134 -16.96 -9.51 -0.47
N GLU A 135 -16.23 -8.57 -1.07
CA GLU A 135 -16.82 -7.61 -2.03
C GLU A 135 -17.38 -8.30 -3.27
N ILE A 136 -16.66 -9.31 -3.80
CA ILE A 136 -17.16 -10.12 -4.91
C ILE A 136 -18.45 -10.86 -4.51
N ALA A 137 -18.48 -11.43 -3.31
CA ALA A 137 -19.67 -12.13 -2.82
C ALA A 137 -20.87 -11.18 -2.67
N ARG A 138 -20.68 -10.01 -2.06
CA ARG A 138 -21.70 -8.96 -1.93
C ARG A 138 -22.24 -8.53 -3.29
N HIS A 139 -21.35 -8.24 -4.23
CA HIS A 139 -21.74 -7.84 -5.58
C HIS A 139 -22.60 -8.91 -6.27
N LYS A 140 -22.23 -10.19 -6.19
CA LYS A 140 -23.03 -11.28 -6.74
C LYS A 140 -24.40 -11.40 -6.10
N MET A 141 -24.50 -11.23 -4.78
CA MET A 141 -25.78 -11.27 -4.07
C MET A 141 -26.69 -10.10 -4.48
N ASP A 142 -26.15 -8.92 -4.68
CA ASP A 142 -26.92 -7.74 -5.08
C ASP A 142 -27.43 -7.85 -6.52
N VAL A 143 -26.62 -8.36 -7.44
CA VAL A 143 -27.05 -8.66 -8.82
C VAL A 143 -28.17 -9.72 -8.83
N GLN A 144 -28.07 -10.76 -8.02
CA GLN A 144 -29.14 -11.77 -7.92
C GLN A 144 -30.46 -11.19 -7.38
N LYS A 145 -30.41 -10.32 -6.38
CA LYS A 145 -31.60 -9.65 -5.84
C LYS A 145 -32.27 -8.76 -6.88
N GLN A 146 -31.50 -8.06 -7.69
CA GLN A 146 -32.01 -7.20 -8.77
C GLN A 146 -32.62 -8.02 -9.93
N GLY A 147 -32.04 -9.18 -10.24
CA GLY A 147 -32.53 -10.07 -11.30
C GLY A 147 -33.80 -10.89 -10.96
N VAL A 148 -34.12 -11.01 -9.68
CA VAL A 148 -35.34 -11.70 -9.20
C VAL A 148 -36.54 -10.75 -9.13
N SER A 149 -36.32 -9.45 -9.31
CA SER A 149 -37.38 -8.42 -9.27
C SER A 149 -37.91 -8.01 -10.65
N ALA A 150 -37.65 -8.80 -11.73
CA ALA A 150 -38.11 -8.56 -13.09
C ALA A 150 -39.05 -9.74 -13.55
#